data_b42a1362502f16f9f62972385d751b1d
#
_entry.id   b42a1362502f16f9f62972385d751b1d
#
_cell.length_a   1.000
_cell.length_b   1.000
_cell.length_c   1.000
_cell.angle_alpha   90.00
_cell.angle_beta   90.00
_cell.angle_gamma   90.00
#
_symmetry.space_group_name_H-M   'P 1'
#
loop_
_entity.id
_entity.type
_entity.pdbx_description
1 polymer ?
#
loop_
_entity_poly.entity_id
_entity_poly.type
_entity_poly.pdbx_seq_one_letter_code
_entity_poly.pdbx_strand_id
1 'polypeptide(L)'
;MTNSDVKPILGDDLMSLESRSDISSLVERALAPELLGLIENISVKAAKYDAVLYIVGGFVRDLLLGRLSTDFDLVIDGDAIGLSEELASEYGGQVAVHRRFGTAKWSLSAKLSSATGLRELDLVTSRSESYDKPSQLPDVKPSSIKWDLQRRDFTVNTLAVNLSSDKFGELVDFWGGLDDLKLKLLQVLHSRSFIDDPTRMLRAVRLEQRLGFNITDETLDLIAASLSLLDNVSGARIRHEIERILREELPEVVLARLNDIGVTEAIHSSMADNVGEWLESKFVLAREYSLVSDIVSVYFALWLYKLSSDEVASICARLQVSAKIERSLIQIGRVKLILSELDVSARPSDITSKLENLSDIALDVLVVAVDNNDIRKNIERFRDDLRYVEPITNGKDLLELGLFPGPGLGRILLRLKVAWLDGDISSKEEENELVEVLVAEEKKGI
;
A
#
# COMPACT_ATOMS: atom_id res chain seq x y z
N MET A 1 -24.77 -3.31 2.14
CA MET A 1 -25.46 -2.22 2.87
C MET A 1 -24.78 -0.94 2.43
N THR A 2 -25.53 -0.03 1.84
CA THR A 2 -25.02 1.23 1.29
C THR A 2 -24.69 2.22 2.40
N ASN A 3 -23.54 2.85 2.29
CA ASN A 3 -22.83 3.75 3.23
C ASN A 3 -23.59 5.05 3.64
N SER A 4 -24.93 5.09 3.64
CA SER A 4 -25.69 6.36 3.69
C SER A 4 -26.28 6.77 5.04
N ASP A 5 -26.19 5.96 6.10
CA ASP A 5 -26.97 6.22 7.33
C ASP A 5 -26.17 6.61 8.58
N VAL A 6 -24.84 6.63 8.54
CA VAL A 6 -24.05 7.22 9.63
C VAL A 6 -23.91 8.72 9.37
N LYS A 7 -24.77 9.52 10.01
CA LYS A 7 -24.58 10.97 9.98
C LYS A 7 -23.25 11.26 10.71
N PRO A 8 -22.35 12.04 10.09
CA PRO A 8 -21.18 12.54 10.80
C PRO A 8 -21.65 13.25 12.07
N ILE A 9 -20.82 13.19 13.12
CA ILE A 9 -21.00 14.08 14.27
C ILE A 9 -20.94 15.49 13.69
N LEU A 10 -22.01 16.26 13.83
CA LEU A 10 -21.98 17.67 13.44
C LEU A 10 -20.87 18.35 14.26
N GLY A 11 -20.11 19.25 13.65
CA GLY A 11 -18.97 19.90 14.29
C GLY A 11 -19.24 20.43 15.69
N ASP A 12 -20.47 20.85 15.96
CA ASP A 12 -20.93 21.33 17.28
C ASP A 12 -20.95 20.21 18.34
N ASP A 13 -21.32 18.98 17.98
CA ASP A 13 -21.33 17.85 18.91
C ASP A 13 -19.90 17.44 19.30
N LEU A 14 -18.96 17.44 18.36
CA LEU A 14 -17.54 17.19 18.66
C LEU A 14 -16.97 18.24 19.62
N MET A 15 -17.30 19.51 19.41
CA MET A 15 -16.79 20.61 20.24
C MET A 15 -17.29 20.54 21.67
N SER A 16 -18.46 19.91 21.95
CA SER A 16 -19.03 19.73 23.28
C SER A 16 -18.44 18.57 24.08
N LEU A 17 -17.72 17.65 23.46
CA LEU A 17 -17.15 16.49 24.16
C LEU A 17 -16.00 16.90 25.08
N GLU A 18 -15.87 16.19 26.18
CA GLU A 18 -14.82 16.31 27.18
C GLU A 18 -14.15 14.94 27.40
N SER A 19 -12.97 14.93 27.99
CA SER A 19 -12.38 13.71 28.53
C SER A 19 -13.39 13.04 29.49
N ARG A 20 -13.65 11.74 29.28
CA ARG A 20 -14.69 10.93 29.97
C ARG A 20 -16.13 11.18 29.53
N SER A 21 -16.38 11.91 28.45
CA SER A 21 -17.71 11.93 27.85
C SER A 21 -18.18 10.53 27.46
N ASP A 22 -19.47 10.30 27.59
CA ASP A 22 -20.11 9.07 27.10
C ASP A 22 -20.39 9.20 25.62
N ILE A 23 -19.75 8.32 24.83
CA ILE A 23 -19.96 8.20 23.38
C ILE A 23 -20.52 6.82 22.98
N SER A 24 -21.16 6.11 23.91
CA SER A 24 -21.76 4.78 23.67
C SER A 24 -22.64 4.74 22.44
N SER A 25 -23.51 5.72 22.27
CA SER A 25 -24.39 5.83 21.10
C SER A 25 -23.65 5.97 19.76
N LEU A 26 -22.44 6.51 19.75
CA LEU A 26 -21.60 6.56 18.55
C LEU A 26 -20.99 5.19 18.23
N VAL A 27 -20.50 4.50 19.27
CA VAL A 27 -19.95 3.14 19.13
C VAL A 27 -21.02 2.17 18.66
N GLU A 28 -22.22 2.21 19.23
CA GLU A 28 -23.37 1.37 18.85
C GLU A 28 -23.81 1.60 17.41
N ARG A 29 -23.75 2.84 16.91
CA ARG A 29 -24.08 3.14 15.52
C ARG A 29 -22.98 2.74 14.53
N ALA A 30 -21.74 2.72 14.96
CA ALA A 30 -20.59 2.42 14.10
C ALA A 30 -20.35 0.91 13.92
N LEU A 31 -20.75 0.10 14.88
CA LEU A 31 -20.51 -1.34 14.90
C LEU A 31 -21.80 -2.11 14.63
N ALA A 32 -21.69 -3.22 13.89
CA ALA A 32 -22.84 -4.11 13.68
C ALA A 32 -23.31 -4.72 15.02
N PRO A 33 -24.62 -4.96 15.22
CA PRO A 33 -25.15 -5.51 16.47
C PRO A 33 -24.49 -6.83 16.89
N GLU A 34 -24.17 -7.70 15.93
CA GLU A 34 -23.54 -9.00 16.18
C GLU A 34 -22.09 -8.81 16.67
N LEU A 35 -21.41 -7.79 16.16
CA LEU A 35 -20.06 -7.44 16.59
C LEU A 35 -20.08 -6.81 17.98
N LEU A 36 -21.05 -5.94 18.27
CA LEU A 36 -21.27 -5.39 19.62
C LEU A 36 -21.51 -6.52 20.64
N GLY A 37 -22.37 -7.47 20.32
CA GLY A 37 -22.61 -8.65 21.17
C GLY A 37 -21.35 -9.50 21.39
N LEU A 38 -20.50 -9.64 20.38
CA LEU A 38 -19.20 -10.32 20.55
C LEU A 38 -18.26 -9.52 21.46
N ILE A 39 -18.14 -8.20 21.27
CA ILE A 39 -17.33 -7.30 22.09
C ILE A 39 -17.80 -7.33 23.56
N GLU A 40 -19.10 -7.30 23.80
CA GLU A 40 -19.68 -7.42 25.14
C GLU A 40 -19.28 -8.75 25.81
N ASN A 41 -19.38 -9.87 25.09
CA ASN A 41 -18.94 -11.17 25.59
C ASN A 41 -17.44 -11.20 25.91
N ILE A 42 -16.60 -10.60 25.05
CA ILE A 42 -15.17 -10.46 25.30
C ILE A 42 -14.93 -9.65 26.57
N SER A 43 -15.64 -8.52 26.73
CA SER A 43 -15.53 -7.64 27.90
C SER A 43 -15.93 -8.35 29.20
N VAL A 44 -17.06 -9.08 29.19
CA VAL A 44 -17.53 -9.88 30.36
C VAL A 44 -16.50 -10.96 30.74
N LYS A 45 -15.83 -11.58 29.76
CA LYS A 45 -14.78 -12.55 30.04
C LYS A 45 -13.51 -11.89 30.58
N ALA A 46 -13.10 -10.77 29.99
CA ALA A 46 -11.94 -9.99 30.49
C ALA A 46 -12.12 -9.59 31.95
N ALA A 47 -13.32 -9.15 32.34
CA ALA A 47 -13.65 -8.75 33.70
C ALA A 47 -13.47 -9.88 34.74
N LYS A 48 -13.57 -11.15 34.36
CA LYS A 48 -13.30 -12.28 35.27
C LYS A 48 -11.84 -12.37 35.70
N TYR A 49 -10.95 -11.73 34.97
CA TYR A 49 -9.51 -11.65 35.20
C TYR A 49 -9.06 -10.27 35.63
N ASP A 50 -9.97 -9.43 36.11
CA ASP A 50 -9.73 -8.02 36.46
C ASP A 50 -9.14 -7.21 35.31
N ALA A 51 -9.41 -7.63 34.05
CA ALA A 51 -8.91 -7.00 32.85
C ALA A 51 -10.00 -6.09 32.22
N VAL A 52 -9.57 -4.98 31.64
CA VAL A 52 -10.46 -4.01 30.98
C VAL A 52 -10.19 -4.00 29.48
N LEU A 53 -11.27 -4.00 28.70
CA LEU A 53 -11.23 -3.96 27.24
C LEU A 53 -11.42 -2.52 26.74
N TYR A 54 -10.61 -2.13 25.75
CA TYR A 54 -10.67 -0.83 25.08
C TYR A 54 -10.64 -0.97 23.56
N ILE A 55 -11.37 -0.09 22.86
CA ILE A 55 -11.05 0.25 21.47
C ILE A 55 -10.14 1.48 21.49
N VAL A 56 -9.12 1.55 20.61
CA VAL A 56 -8.09 2.58 20.71
C VAL A 56 -7.69 3.15 19.35
N GLY A 57 -7.08 4.31 19.35
CA GLY A 57 -6.31 4.84 18.24
C GLY A 57 -7.12 5.37 17.07
N GLY A 58 -6.72 4.98 15.86
CA GLY A 58 -7.28 5.49 14.62
C GLY A 58 -8.79 5.31 14.49
N PHE A 59 -9.33 4.19 14.96
CA PHE A 59 -10.77 3.96 14.96
C PHE A 59 -11.53 5.00 15.78
N VAL A 60 -11.08 5.26 17.02
CA VAL A 60 -11.75 6.24 17.92
C VAL A 60 -11.67 7.65 17.31
N ARG A 61 -10.50 8.03 16.80
CA ARG A 61 -10.34 9.30 16.09
C ARG A 61 -11.30 9.41 14.91
N ASP A 62 -11.34 8.39 14.04
CA ASP A 62 -12.16 8.41 12.84
C ASP A 62 -13.66 8.38 13.19
N LEU A 63 -14.06 7.65 14.25
CA LEU A 63 -15.40 7.66 14.81
C LEU A 63 -15.82 9.08 15.22
N LEU A 64 -14.97 9.79 15.96
CA LEU A 64 -15.22 11.16 16.41
C LEU A 64 -15.26 12.16 15.24
N LEU A 65 -14.55 11.89 14.14
CA LEU A 65 -14.59 12.68 12.92
C LEU A 65 -15.78 12.31 11.99
N GLY A 66 -16.65 11.37 12.40
CA GLY A 66 -17.76 10.90 11.58
C GLY A 66 -17.32 10.10 10.35
N ARG A 67 -16.11 9.51 10.39
CA ARG A 67 -15.55 8.66 9.33
C ARG A 67 -15.74 7.20 9.71
N LEU A 68 -16.32 6.42 8.81
CA LEU A 68 -16.47 4.98 9.06
C LEU A 68 -15.13 4.28 8.86
N SER A 69 -14.73 3.50 9.85
CA SER A 69 -13.60 2.58 9.78
C SER A 69 -14.05 1.20 10.25
N THR A 70 -13.61 0.15 9.55
CA THR A 70 -13.80 -1.24 9.97
C THR A 70 -12.53 -1.82 10.62
N ASP A 71 -11.45 -1.06 10.62
CA ASP A 71 -10.16 -1.45 11.18
C ASP A 71 -10.03 -0.87 12.59
N PHE A 72 -10.17 -1.73 13.60
CA PHE A 72 -10.07 -1.34 15.00
C PHE A 72 -9.24 -2.35 15.79
N ASP A 73 -8.43 -1.80 16.67
CA ASP A 73 -7.59 -2.58 17.59
C ASP A 73 -8.29 -2.69 18.95
N LEU A 74 -8.39 -3.92 19.47
CA LEU A 74 -8.81 -4.17 20.84
C LEU A 74 -7.59 -4.26 21.75
N VAL A 75 -7.51 -3.36 22.71
CA VAL A 75 -6.47 -3.38 23.74
C VAL A 75 -7.06 -3.86 25.06
N ILE A 76 -6.36 -4.79 25.69
CA ILE A 76 -6.73 -5.39 26.96
C ILE A 76 -5.74 -4.95 28.01
N ASP A 77 -6.21 -4.25 29.01
CA ASP A 77 -5.43 -4.01 30.24
C ASP A 77 -5.45 -5.29 31.07
N GLY A 78 -4.63 -6.25 30.65
CA GLY A 78 -4.60 -7.62 31.12
C GLY A 78 -3.94 -8.57 30.11
N ASP A 79 -4.16 -9.89 30.23
CA ASP A 79 -3.59 -10.92 29.32
C ASP A 79 -4.47 -11.14 28.08
N ALA A 80 -4.12 -10.47 26.99
CA ALA A 80 -4.81 -10.63 25.71
C ALA A 80 -4.61 -12.03 25.09
N ILE A 81 -3.46 -12.65 25.31
CA ILE A 81 -3.16 -13.97 24.74
C ILE A 81 -4.03 -15.04 25.40
N GLY A 82 -4.01 -15.11 26.74
CA GLY A 82 -4.84 -16.06 27.48
C GLY A 82 -6.33 -15.91 27.19
N LEU A 83 -6.80 -14.65 27.13
CA LEU A 83 -8.20 -14.36 26.77
C LEU A 83 -8.54 -14.83 25.33
N SER A 84 -7.66 -14.60 24.36
CA SER A 84 -7.88 -15.02 22.98
C SER A 84 -7.92 -16.53 22.82
N GLU A 85 -7.07 -17.27 23.53
CA GLU A 85 -7.07 -18.72 23.53
C GLU A 85 -8.37 -19.28 24.16
N GLU A 86 -8.88 -18.67 25.23
CA GLU A 86 -10.16 -19.03 25.84
C GLU A 86 -11.35 -18.76 24.87
N LEU A 87 -11.37 -17.57 24.24
CA LEU A 87 -12.37 -17.20 23.26
C LEU A 87 -12.41 -18.18 22.08
N ALA A 88 -11.24 -18.53 21.54
CA ALA A 88 -11.15 -19.49 20.45
C ALA A 88 -11.60 -20.91 20.84
N SER A 89 -11.35 -21.31 22.09
CA SER A 89 -11.84 -22.59 22.63
C SER A 89 -13.35 -22.65 22.72
N GLU A 90 -14.02 -21.54 23.04
CA GLU A 90 -15.47 -21.48 23.23
C GLU A 90 -16.22 -21.19 21.91
N TYR A 91 -15.75 -20.22 21.14
CA TYR A 91 -16.44 -19.75 19.93
C TYR A 91 -15.86 -20.35 18.63
N GLY A 92 -14.78 -21.11 18.76
CA GLY A 92 -14.05 -21.66 17.61
C GLY A 92 -13.14 -20.64 16.93
N GLY A 93 -12.45 -21.10 15.90
CA GLY A 93 -11.45 -20.31 15.20
C GLY A 93 -10.03 -20.71 15.59
N GLN A 94 -9.04 -19.91 15.19
CA GLN A 94 -7.62 -20.15 15.46
C GLN A 94 -6.94 -18.88 15.97
N VAL A 95 -5.99 -19.03 16.90
CA VAL A 95 -5.22 -17.91 17.43
C VAL A 95 -3.77 -18.01 17.01
N ALA A 96 -3.27 -16.98 16.35
CA ALA A 96 -1.86 -16.77 16.10
C ALA A 96 -1.29 -15.79 17.14
N VAL A 97 -0.26 -16.25 17.87
CA VAL A 97 0.27 -15.52 19.03
C VAL A 97 1.65 -14.94 18.74
N HIS A 98 1.84 -13.67 19.06
CA HIS A 98 3.13 -12.98 19.07
C HIS A 98 3.53 -12.63 20.50
N ARG A 99 4.07 -13.61 21.25
CA ARG A 99 4.38 -13.48 22.69
C ARG A 99 5.28 -12.31 23.03
N ARG A 100 6.27 -12.00 22.17
CA ARG A 100 7.19 -10.87 22.39
C ARG A 100 6.46 -9.53 22.48
N PHE A 101 5.35 -9.37 21.77
CA PHE A 101 4.59 -8.12 21.70
C PHE A 101 3.26 -8.18 22.45
N GLY A 102 2.95 -9.29 23.12
CA GLY A 102 1.69 -9.47 23.82
C GLY A 102 0.46 -9.38 22.91
N THR A 103 0.58 -9.79 21.63
CA THR A 103 -0.47 -9.69 20.63
C THR A 103 -0.99 -11.07 20.26
N ALA A 104 -2.29 -11.19 20.13
CA ALA A 104 -2.97 -12.36 19.60
C ALA A 104 -3.89 -11.95 18.46
N LYS A 105 -3.77 -12.64 17.32
CA LYS A 105 -4.67 -12.52 16.17
C LYS A 105 -5.61 -13.70 16.18
N TRP A 106 -6.89 -13.46 16.42
CA TRP A 106 -7.92 -14.48 16.44
C TRP A 106 -8.64 -14.53 15.09
N SER A 107 -8.34 -15.54 14.29
CA SER A 107 -9.08 -15.86 13.07
C SER A 107 -10.42 -16.49 13.47
N LEU A 108 -11.52 -15.81 13.17
CA LEU A 108 -12.86 -16.18 13.60
C LEU A 108 -13.36 -17.44 12.90
N SER A 109 -14.19 -18.25 13.59
CA SER A 109 -14.88 -19.35 12.94
C SER A 109 -15.80 -18.86 11.82
N ALA A 110 -16.10 -19.71 10.83
CA ALA A 110 -16.96 -19.36 9.70
C ALA A 110 -18.32 -18.78 10.15
N LYS A 111 -18.87 -19.30 11.25
CA LYS A 111 -20.13 -18.83 11.84
C LYS A 111 -20.00 -17.39 12.37
N LEU A 112 -18.96 -17.10 13.16
CA LEU A 112 -18.71 -15.75 13.69
C LEU A 112 -18.36 -14.77 12.57
N SER A 113 -17.53 -15.19 11.62
CA SER A 113 -17.14 -14.37 10.49
C SER A 113 -18.35 -13.95 9.65
N SER A 114 -19.27 -14.88 9.41
CA SER A 114 -20.52 -14.58 8.69
C SER A 114 -21.45 -13.65 9.48
N ALA A 115 -21.50 -13.78 10.80
CA ALA A 115 -22.35 -12.95 11.66
C ALA A 115 -21.79 -11.53 11.82
N THR A 116 -20.50 -11.40 12.12
CA THR A 116 -19.86 -10.11 12.45
C THR A 116 -19.35 -9.35 11.23
N GLY A 117 -19.20 -10.00 10.08
CA GLY A 117 -18.56 -9.45 8.88
C GLY A 117 -17.03 -9.38 8.97
N LEU A 118 -16.43 -9.82 10.08
CA LEU A 118 -14.99 -9.82 10.29
C LEU A 118 -14.39 -11.21 10.06
N ARG A 119 -13.19 -11.26 9.52
CA ARG A 119 -12.43 -12.51 9.38
C ARG A 119 -11.54 -12.77 10.58
N GLU A 120 -11.03 -11.73 11.19
CA GLU A 120 -10.07 -11.79 12.29
C GLU A 120 -10.24 -10.61 13.24
N LEU A 121 -9.82 -10.79 14.48
CA LEU A 121 -9.75 -9.76 15.52
C LEU A 121 -8.33 -9.73 16.08
N ASP A 122 -7.76 -8.55 16.17
CA ASP A 122 -6.48 -8.32 16.84
C ASP A 122 -6.74 -7.91 18.30
N LEU A 123 -6.23 -8.72 19.24
CA LEU A 123 -6.27 -8.45 20.66
C LEU A 123 -4.85 -8.22 21.17
N VAL A 124 -4.63 -7.07 21.81
CA VAL A 124 -3.29 -6.64 22.22
C VAL A 124 -3.28 -6.37 23.71
N THR A 125 -2.32 -6.94 24.43
CA THR A 125 -2.06 -6.56 25.83
C THR A 125 -1.56 -5.12 25.90
N SER A 126 -2.15 -4.30 26.75
CA SER A 126 -1.65 -2.95 27.01
C SER A 126 -0.20 -3.00 27.48
N ARG A 127 0.65 -2.13 26.94
CA ARG A 127 2.10 -2.24 27.09
C ARG A 127 2.81 -0.91 27.09
N SER A 128 3.93 -0.85 27.77
CA SER A 128 4.94 0.19 27.61
C SER A 128 6.03 -0.26 26.66
N GLU A 129 6.65 0.69 25.99
CA GLU A 129 7.79 0.48 25.11
C GLU A 129 8.98 1.31 25.59
N SER A 130 10.17 0.70 25.58
CA SER A 130 11.42 1.39 25.85
C SER A 130 12.40 1.12 24.71
N TYR A 131 13.20 2.12 24.37
CA TYR A 131 14.15 2.07 23.25
C TYR A 131 15.57 2.25 23.79
N ASP A 132 16.39 1.21 23.68
CA ASP A 132 17.81 1.25 24.10
C ASP A 132 18.66 2.10 23.14
N LYS A 133 18.33 2.08 21.85
CA LYS A 133 18.99 2.86 20.80
C LYS A 133 17.97 3.43 19.83
N PRO A 134 18.24 4.60 19.21
CA PRO A 134 17.40 5.17 18.17
C PRO A 134 17.08 4.17 17.06
N SER A 135 15.85 4.21 16.55
CA SER A 135 15.39 3.42 15.39
C SER A 135 15.36 1.91 15.55
N GLN A 136 15.66 1.36 16.74
CA GLN A 136 15.56 -0.07 17.03
C GLN A 136 14.11 -0.49 17.34
N LEU A 137 13.88 -1.82 17.29
CA LEU A 137 12.63 -2.36 17.81
C LEU A 137 12.59 -2.19 19.33
N PRO A 138 11.46 -1.77 19.90
CA PRO A 138 11.33 -1.52 21.33
C PRO A 138 11.43 -2.80 22.16
N ASP A 139 11.88 -2.64 23.40
CA ASP A 139 11.64 -3.59 24.46
C ASP A 139 10.23 -3.36 25.02
N VAL A 140 9.45 -4.42 25.13
CA VAL A 140 8.01 -4.36 25.40
C VAL A 140 7.72 -5.01 26.74
N LYS A 141 6.97 -4.31 27.59
CA LYS A 141 6.51 -4.84 28.89
C LYS A 141 5.01 -4.59 29.09
N PRO A 142 4.24 -5.56 29.58
CA PRO A 142 2.85 -5.31 29.97
C PRO A 142 2.76 -4.09 30.89
N SER A 143 1.77 -3.25 30.67
CA SER A 143 1.58 -1.99 31.40
C SER A 143 0.12 -1.58 31.33
N SER A 144 -0.29 -0.48 32.02
CA SER A 144 -1.65 0.01 31.94
C SER A 144 -1.98 0.70 30.62
N ILE A 145 -3.26 0.82 30.32
CA ILE A 145 -3.76 1.52 29.12
C ILE A 145 -3.16 2.94 28.98
N LYS A 146 -2.94 3.67 30.06
CA LYS A 146 -2.34 5.00 30.03
C LYS A 146 -0.98 5.00 29.35
N TRP A 147 -0.11 4.02 29.66
CA TRP A 147 1.22 3.90 29.08
C TRP A 147 1.18 3.31 27.67
N ASP A 148 0.20 2.47 27.35
CA ASP A 148 -0.04 2.02 25.98
C ASP A 148 -0.39 3.17 25.06
N LEU A 149 -1.21 4.09 25.50
CA LEU A 149 -1.55 5.28 24.73
C LEU A 149 -0.35 6.23 24.58
N GLN A 150 0.54 6.34 25.59
CA GLN A 150 1.71 7.22 25.56
C GLN A 150 2.77 6.80 24.52
N ARG A 151 2.92 5.51 24.22
CA ARG A 151 3.91 5.03 23.23
C ARG A 151 3.50 5.29 21.78
N ARG A 152 2.27 5.76 21.53
CA ARG A 152 1.74 6.01 20.18
C ARG A 152 2.42 7.19 19.52
N ASP A 153 2.11 7.38 18.24
CA ASP A 153 2.78 8.37 17.40
C ASP A 153 2.31 9.82 17.66
N PHE A 154 0.97 10.05 17.66
CA PHE A 154 0.37 11.37 17.75
C PHE A 154 -0.74 11.41 18.78
N THR A 155 -0.97 12.57 19.40
CA THR A 155 -2.01 12.78 20.42
C THR A 155 -3.39 12.36 19.95
N VAL A 156 -3.78 12.69 18.73
CA VAL A 156 -5.07 12.30 18.11
C VAL A 156 -5.26 10.78 17.98
N ASN A 157 -4.20 10.00 18.07
CA ASN A 157 -4.23 8.54 18.06
C ASN A 157 -4.16 7.93 19.48
N THR A 158 -4.18 8.75 20.53
CA THR A 158 -4.15 8.28 21.92
C THR A 158 -5.54 8.23 22.57
N LEU A 159 -6.58 8.46 21.78
CA LEU A 159 -7.95 8.32 22.24
C LEU A 159 -8.33 6.86 22.38
N ALA A 160 -9.05 6.53 23.45
CA ALA A 160 -9.57 5.20 23.68
C ALA A 160 -11.04 5.26 24.14
N VAL A 161 -11.78 4.17 23.94
CA VAL A 161 -13.13 3.98 24.46
C VAL A 161 -13.14 2.76 25.36
N ASN A 162 -13.62 2.92 26.57
CA ASN A 162 -13.80 1.82 27.50
C ASN A 162 -15.00 0.97 27.08
N LEU A 163 -14.80 -0.34 27.06
CA LEU A 163 -15.84 -1.32 26.67
C LEU A 163 -16.30 -2.20 27.83
N SER A 164 -15.89 -1.92 29.09
CA SER A 164 -16.42 -2.65 30.25
C SER A 164 -17.90 -2.31 30.48
N SER A 165 -18.67 -3.26 30.98
CA SER A 165 -20.12 -3.14 31.11
C SER A 165 -20.57 -1.97 31.95
N ASP A 166 -19.77 -1.56 32.96
CA ASP A 166 -20.05 -0.43 33.84
C ASP A 166 -19.62 0.92 33.29
N LYS A 167 -18.78 0.94 32.25
CA LYS A 167 -18.21 2.15 31.64
C LYS A 167 -18.24 2.11 30.10
N PHE A 168 -19.13 1.31 29.53
CA PHE A 168 -19.25 1.20 28.10
C PHE A 168 -19.48 2.55 27.44
N GLY A 169 -18.61 2.91 26.49
CA GLY A 169 -18.69 4.19 25.79
C GLY A 169 -17.94 5.35 26.47
N GLU A 170 -17.34 5.16 27.66
CA GLU A 170 -16.52 6.22 28.29
C GLU A 170 -15.30 6.52 27.42
N LEU A 171 -15.23 7.77 26.91
CA LEU A 171 -14.07 8.27 26.17
C LEU A 171 -12.90 8.50 27.14
N VAL A 172 -11.73 7.97 26.82
CA VAL A 172 -10.52 8.09 27.61
C VAL A 172 -9.49 8.90 26.84
N ASP A 173 -9.12 10.05 27.38
CA ASP A 173 -8.07 10.93 26.88
C ASP A 173 -7.13 11.37 28.01
N PHE A 174 -5.89 10.92 27.96
CA PHE A 174 -4.85 11.30 28.95
C PHE A 174 -3.85 12.32 28.40
N TRP A 175 -3.84 12.53 27.07
CA TRP A 175 -2.76 13.23 26.37
C TRP A 175 -3.23 14.41 25.53
N GLY A 176 -4.50 14.84 25.70
CA GLY A 176 -5.06 16.00 25.01
C GLY A 176 -5.40 15.74 23.52
N GLY A 177 -5.54 14.47 23.14
CA GLY A 177 -5.85 14.10 21.75
C GLY A 177 -7.20 14.61 21.28
N LEU A 178 -8.18 14.77 22.18
CA LEU A 178 -9.50 15.31 21.86
C LEU A 178 -9.43 16.81 21.51
N ASP A 179 -8.64 17.57 22.22
CA ASP A 179 -8.47 19.00 21.94
C ASP A 179 -7.71 19.22 20.63
N ASP A 180 -6.65 18.46 20.40
CA ASP A 180 -5.94 18.49 19.11
C ASP A 180 -6.84 18.07 17.94
N LEU A 181 -7.73 17.09 18.16
CA LEU A 181 -8.73 16.68 17.17
C LEU A 181 -9.69 17.81 16.81
N LYS A 182 -10.21 18.53 17.81
CA LYS A 182 -11.10 19.69 17.64
C LYS A 182 -10.42 20.81 16.89
N LEU A 183 -9.16 21.08 17.22
CA LEU A 183 -8.35 22.13 16.61
C LEU A 183 -7.73 21.72 15.26
N LYS A 184 -7.90 20.45 14.85
CA LYS A 184 -7.29 19.86 13.65
C LYS A 184 -5.77 19.97 13.67
N LEU A 185 -5.17 19.72 14.81
CA LEU A 185 -3.73 19.72 15.01
C LEU A 185 -3.17 18.31 15.03
N LEU A 186 -1.97 18.15 14.51
CA LEU A 186 -1.19 16.93 14.58
C LEU A 186 0.09 17.18 15.37
N GLN A 187 0.20 16.56 16.53
CA GLN A 187 1.26 16.78 17.49
C GLN A 187 1.79 15.45 18.02
N VAL A 188 3.12 15.37 18.19
CA VAL A 188 3.74 14.21 18.88
C VAL A 188 3.56 14.30 20.37
N LEU A 189 3.59 13.14 21.06
CA LEU A 189 3.39 13.08 22.51
C LEU A 189 4.58 13.58 23.33
N HIS A 190 5.80 13.54 22.77
CA HIS A 190 7.03 13.95 23.44
C HIS A 190 8.14 14.25 22.44
N SER A 191 9.12 15.03 22.87
CA SER A 191 10.23 15.50 22.04
C SER A 191 11.15 14.39 21.48
N ARG A 192 11.12 13.19 22.04
CA ARG A 192 11.91 12.06 21.58
C ARG A 192 11.20 11.20 20.52
N SER A 193 9.96 11.53 20.14
CA SER A 193 9.11 10.69 19.29
C SER A 193 9.79 10.26 17.98
N PHE A 194 10.48 11.17 17.31
CA PHE A 194 11.21 10.88 16.06
C PHE A 194 12.59 10.24 16.29
N ILE A 195 13.15 10.38 17.50
CA ILE A 195 14.37 9.66 17.89
C ILE A 195 14.05 8.18 18.11
N ASP A 196 12.94 7.89 18.77
CA ASP A 196 12.47 6.53 19.05
C ASP A 196 12.05 5.82 17.76
N ASP A 197 11.27 6.49 16.90
CA ASP A 197 10.88 5.96 15.59
C ASP A 197 10.85 7.08 14.51
N PRO A 198 11.93 7.20 13.71
CA PRO A 198 11.97 8.21 12.64
C PRO A 198 10.92 8.01 11.53
N THR A 199 10.36 6.79 11.36
CA THR A 199 9.29 6.57 10.38
C THR A 199 8.02 7.37 10.70
N ARG A 200 7.87 7.84 11.93
CA ARG A 200 6.76 8.72 12.33
C ARG A 200 6.75 10.04 11.55
N MET A 201 7.89 10.49 10.97
CA MET A 201 7.93 11.67 10.09
C MET A 201 7.07 11.46 8.83
N LEU A 202 7.21 10.31 8.16
CA LEU A 202 6.39 9.95 7.01
C LEU A 202 4.91 9.80 7.41
N ARG A 203 4.67 9.18 8.57
CA ARG A 203 3.32 8.99 9.12
C ARG A 203 2.66 10.33 9.47
N ALA A 204 3.43 11.30 10.00
CA ALA A 204 2.95 12.64 10.31
C ALA A 204 2.37 13.32 9.07
N VAL A 205 3.14 13.39 8.00
CA VAL A 205 2.71 14.04 6.76
C VAL A 205 1.55 13.28 6.11
N ARG A 206 1.62 11.93 6.09
CA ARG A 206 0.52 11.13 5.57
C ARG A 206 -0.78 11.41 6.32
N LEU A 207 -0.73 11.48 7.65
CA LEU A 207 -1.89 11.73 8.49
C LEU A 207 -2.37 13.18 8.38
N GLU A 208 -1.46 14.17 8.31
CA GLU A 208 -1.76 15.58 8.05
C GLU A 208 -2.64 15.73 6.81
N GLN A 209 -2.18 15.17 5.68
CA GLN A 209 -2.90 15.29 4.41
C GLN A 209 -4.21 14.48 4.39
N ARG A 210 -4.19 13.24 4.88
CA ARG A 210 -5.38 12.40 4.95
C ARG A 210 -6.51 12.99 5.78
N LEU A 211 -6.17 13.64 6.90
CA LEU A 211 -7.16 14.22 7.81
C LEU A 211 -7.52 15.67 7.45
N GLY A 212 -6.69 16.38 6.70
CA GLY A 212 -6.79 17.82 6.50
C GLY A 212 -6.47 18.59 7.79
N PHE A 213 -5.46 18.13 8.54
CA PHE A 213 -4.96 18.73 9.76
C PHE A 213 -3.68 19.51 9.49
N ASN A 214 -3.18 20.24 10.50
CA ASN A 214 -1.90 20.94 10.45
C ASN A 214 -0.93 20.33 11.47
N ILE A 215 0.27 19.98 11.05
CA ILE A 215 1.35 19.64 11.98
C ILE A 215 1.74 20.90 12.74
N THR A 216 1.86 20.81 14.08
CA THR A 216 2.26 21.96 14.91
C THR A 216 3.70 22.38 14.61
N ASP A 217 4.01 23.69 14.83
CA ASP A 217 5.36 24.22 14.59
C ASP A 217 6.41 23.47 15.42
N GLU A 218 6.09 23.17 16.69
CA GLU A 218 6.99 22.40 17.57
C GLU A 218 7.26 20.99 17.01
N THR A 219 6.26 20.37 16.40
CA THR A 219 6.41 19.04 15.77
C THR A 219 7.24 19.15 14.49
N LEU A 220 7.06 20.22 13.68
CA LEU A 220 7.88 20.49 12.49
C LEU A 220 9.35 20.74 12.87
N ASP A 221 9.62 21.48 13.94
CA ASP A 221 10.98 21.70 14.45
C ASP A 221 11.64 20.38 14.86
N LEU A 222 10.89 19.48 15.52
CA LEU A 222 11.38 18.16 15.89
C LEU A 222 11.64 17.28 14.66
N ILE A 223 10.82 17.37 13.60
CA ILE A 223 11.08 16.70 12.32
C ILE A 223 12.40 17.20 11.74
N ALA A 224 12.54 18.52 11.57
CA ALA A 224 13.75 19.14 11.00
C ALA A 224 15.02 18.73 11.75
N ALA A 225 14.97 18.72 13.10
CA ALA A 225 16.09 18.30 13.94
C ALA A 225 16.41 16.78 13.85
N SER A 226 15.50 15.96 13.34
CA SER A 226 15.60 14.50 13.35
C SER A 226 15.77 13.88 11.96
N LEU A 227 15.82 14.66 10.88
CA LEU A 227 15.89 14.17 9.49
C LEU A 227 17.03 13.16 9.28
N SER A 228 18.22 13.42 9.81
CA SER A 228 19.39 12.53 9.69
C SER A 228 19.19 11.16 10.33
N LEU A 229 18.22 11.01 11.22
CA LEU A 229 17.93 9.71 11.85
C LEU A 229 17.27 8.72 10.89
N LEU A 230 16.74 9.18 9.74
CA LEU A 230 16.23 8.31 8.69
C LEU A 230 17.32 7.39 8.13
N ASP A 231 18.58 7.79 8.15
CA ASP A 231 19.72 6.94 7.75
C ASP A 231 19.82 5.65 8.57
N ASN A 232 19.40 5.70 9.84
CA ASN A 232 19.44 4.56 10.75
C ASN A 232 18.24 3.61 10.60
N VAL A 233 17.24 3.99 9.79
CA VAL A 233 16.05 3.16 9.55
C VAL A 233 16.31 2.21 8.39
N SER A 234 15.91 0.94 8.56
CA SER A 234 16.01 -0.03 7.46
C SER A 234 15.18 0.40 6.24
N GLY A 235 15.71 0.17 5.05
CA GLY A 235 15.03 0.51 3.80
C GLY A 235 13.64 -0.11 3.68
N ALA A 236 13.45 -1.33 4.19
CA ALA A 236 12.16 -2.00 4.22
C ALA A 236 11.11 -1.24 5.05
N ARG A 237 11.48 -0.65 6.19
CA ARG A 237 10.55 0.14 7.02
C ARG A 237 10.14 1.44 6.31
N ILE A 238 11.12 2.15 5.72
CA ILE A 238 10.84 3.37 4.94
C ILE A 238 9.95 3.03 3.75
N ARG A 239 10.31 2.00 2.96
CA ARG A 239 9.49 1.55 1.83
C ARG A 239 8.06 1.25 2.24
N HIS A 240 7.84 0.57 3.36
CA HIS A 240 6.50 0.25 3.83
C HIS A 240 5.65 1.49 4.10
N GLU A 241 6.21 2.56 4.69
CA GLU A 241 5.49 3.82 4.85
C GLU A 241 5.28 4.54 3.50
N ILE A 242 6.25 4.50 2.58
CA ILE A 242 6.08 5.01 1.20
C ILE A 242 4.93 4.28 0.49
N GLU A 243 4.88 2.96 0.56
CA GLU A 243 3.79 2.17 -0.03
C GLU A 243 2.42 2.54 0.57
N ARG A 244 2.35 2.87 1.86
CA ARG A 244 1.13 3.37 2.50
C ARG A 244 0.75 4.77 2.00
N ILE A 245 1.73 5.64 1.80
CA ILE A 245 1.52 6.96 1.21
C ILE A 245 0.97 6.84 -0.21
N LEU A 246 1.56 5.97 -1.03
CA LEU A 246 1.13 5.74 -2.42
C LEU A 246 -0.26 5.08 -2.52
N ARG A 247 -0.82 4.57 -1.40
CA ARG A 247 -2.22 4.09 -1.32
C ARG A 247 -3.22 5.15 -0.90
N GLU A 248 -2.76 6.33 -0.47
CA GLU A 248 -3.68 7.43 -0.17
C GLU A 248 -4.43 7.89 -1.43
N GLU A 249 -5.51 8.60 -1.26
CA GLU A 249 -6.35 9.09 -2.38
C GLU A 249 -5.58 10.05 -3.28
N LEU A 250 -4.77 10.93 -2.67
CA LEU A 250 -3.95 11.94 -3.35
C LEU A 250 -2.49 11.83 -2.91
N PRO A 251 -1.76 10.77 -3.32
CA PRO A 251 -0.39 10.54 -2.87
C PRO A 251 0.58 11.65 -3.31
N GLU A 252 0.33 12.31 -4.44
CA GLU A 252 1.13 13.44 -4.93
C GLU A 252 1.18 14.59 -3.94
N VAL A 253 0.10 14.89 -3.24
CA VAL A 253 0.04 15.95 -2.23
C VAL A 253 0.88 15.58 -1.01
N VAL A 254 0.84 14.31 -0.61
CA VAL A 254 1.67 13.80 0.49
C VAL A 254 3.16 13.86 0.12
N LEU A 255 3.52 13.46 -1.11
CA LEU A 255 4.90 13.50 -1.59
C LEU A 255 5.43 14.93 -1.68
N ALA A 256 4.61 15.86 -2.18
CA ALA A 256 4.98 17.29 -2.23
C ALA A 256 5.27 17.81 -0.81
N ARG A 257 4.41 17.53 0.15
CA ARG A 257 4.60 17.97 1.54
C ARG A 257 5.81 17.34 2.20
N LEU A 258 6.10 16.05 1.95
CA LEU A 258 7.34 15.42 2.42
C LEU A 258 8.59 16.07 1.84
N ASN A 259 8.51 16.50 0.58
CA ASN A 259 9.59 17.22 -0.10
C ASN A 259 9.81 18.60 0.52
N ASP A 260 8.74 19.35 0.76
CA ASP A 260 8.80 20.70 1.34
C ASP A 260 9.49 20.72 2.71
N ILE A 261 9.32 19.67 3.51
CA ILE A 261 9.93 19.56 4.84
C ILE A 261 11.25 18.76 4.86
N GLY A 262 11.81 18.43 3.68
CA GLY A 262 13.12 17.80 3.52
C GLY A 262 13.18 16.30 3.80
N VAL A 263 12.05 15.61 4.00
CA VAL A 263 12.02 14.16 4.31
C VAL A 263 12.44 13.32 3.10
N THR A 264 12.03 13.70 1.88
CA THR A 264 12.41 12.99 0.65
C THR A 264 13.92 13.05 0.42
N GLU A 265 14.53 14.22 0.57
CA GLU A 265 15.97 14.41 0.47
C GLU A 265 16.73 13.61 1.54
N ALA A 266 16.24 13.60 2.78
CA ALA A 266 16.82 12.82 3.87
C ALA A 266 16.74 11.28 3.65
N ILE A 267 15.79 10.78 2.87
CA ILE A 267 15.72 9.37 2.49
C ILE A 267 16.77 9.08 1.40
N HIS A 268 16.81 9.89 0.36
CA HIS A 268 17.78 9.83 -0.74
C HIS A 268 17.74 11.15 -1.54
N SER A 269 18.89 11.79 -1.74
CA SER A 269 18.99 13.11 -2.37
C SER A 269 18.30 13.20 -3.74
N SER A 270 18.42 12.17 -4.58
CA SER A 270 17.77 12.15 -5.91
C SER A 270 16.24 12.01 -5.86
N MET A 271 15.63 11.74 -4.70
CA MET A 271 14.16 11.65 -4.60
C MET A 271 13.50 13.03 -4.49
N ALA A 272 14.23 14.04 -4.04
CA ALA A 272 13.69 15.39 -3.86
C ALA A 272 13.32 16.07 -5.19
N ASP A 273 14.12 15.89 -6.23
CA ASP A 273 13.97 16.60 -7.51
C ASP A 273 12.83 16.08 -8.38
N ASN A 274 12.20 14.98 -7.98
CA ASN A 274 11.16 14.31 -8.78
C ASN A 274 9.72 14.58 -8.33
N VAL A 275 9.52 15.49 -7.40
CA VAL A 275 8.20 15.93 -6.94
C VAL A 275 7.86 17.27 -7.61
N GLY A 276 6.65 17.38 -8.18
CA GLY A 276 6.18 18.61 -8.83
C GLY A 276 5.09 18.34 -9.87
N GLU A 277 4.72 19.38 -10.63
CA GLU A 277 3.57 19.38 -11.55
C GLU A 277 3.54 18.19 -12.52
N TRP A 278 4.70 17.77 -13.03
CA TRP A 278 4.75 16.62 -13.93
C TRP A 278 4.30 15.34 -13.23
N LEU A 279 4.82 15.07 -12.03
CA LEU A 279 4.46 13.85 -11.27
C LEU A 279 2.97 13.87 -10.90
N GLU A 280 2.48 15.03 -10.44
CA GLU A 280 1.07 15.24 -10.13
C GLU A 280 0.19 14.91 -11.34
N SER A 281 0.51 15.51 -12.51
CA SER A 281 -0.23 15.25 -13.75
C SER A 281 -0.23 13.77 -14.15
N LYS A 282 0.89 13.06 -13.93
CA LYS A 282 0.99 11.63 -14.25
C LYS A 282 0.24 10.74 -13.26
N PHE A 283 0.19 11.12 -11.99
CA PHE A 283 -0.61 10.41 -10.99
C PHE A 283 -2.11 10.57 -11.26
N VAL A 284 -2.55 11.78 -11.60
CA VAL A 284 -3.94 12.02 -12.06
C VAL A 284 -4.26 11.14 -13.26
N LEU A 285 -3.39 11.17 -14.28
CA LEU A 285 -3.57 10.37 -15.49
C LEU A 285 -3.61 8.86 -15.20
N ALA A 286 -2.73 8.36 -14.32
CA ALA A 286 -2.70 6.94 -13.93
C ALA A 286 -4.02 6.48 -13.28
N ARG A 287 -4.73 7.36 -12.54
CA ARG A 287 -6.05 7.04 -11.97
C ARG A 287 -7.14 6.87 -13.02
N GLU A 288 -7.00 7.54 -14.17
CA GLU A 288 -7.96 7.49 -15.27
C GLU A 288 -7.72 6.31 -16.21
N TYR A 289 -6.49 5.77 -16.24
CA TYR A 289 -6.14 4.65 -17.12
C TYR A 289 -6.60 3.31 -16.55
N SER A 290 -7.00 2.41 -17.47
CA SER A 290 -7.20 1.00 -17.14
C SER A 290 -5.84 0.30 -17.03
N LEU A 291 -5.26 0.30 -15.83
CA LEU A 291 -3.97 -0.33 -15.55
C LEU A 291 -4.13 -1.84 -15.36
N VAL A 292 -3.15 -2.62 -15.82
CA VAL A 292 -3.06 -4.07 -15.59
C VAL A 292 -2.38 -4.36 -14.24
N SER A 293 -1.47 -3.49 -13.84
CA SER A 293 -0.69 -3.60 -12.61
C SER A 293 -1.36 -2.89 -11.44
N ASP A 294 -0.89 -3.19 -10.22
CA ASP A 294 -1.33 -2.43 -9.06
C ASP A 294 -0.81 -0.97 -9.13
N ILE A 295 -1.69 -0.05 -8.77
CA ILE A 295 -1.43 1.38 -8.92
C ILE A 295 -0.25 1.87 -8.07
N VAL A 296 0.03 1.25 -6.93
CA VAL A 296 1.14 1.61 -6.05
C VAL A 296 2.48 1.37 -6.72
N SER A 297 2.62 0.23 -7.42
CA SER A 297 3.81 -0.08 -8.22
C SER A 297 4.00 0.92 -9.37
N VAL A 298 2.90 1.32 -10.02
CA VAL A 298 2.93 2.32 -11.10
C VAL A 298 3.32 3.69 -10.55
N TYR A 299 2.72 4.15 -9.45
CA TYR A 299 3.08 5.41 -8.81
C TYR A 299 4.54 5.46 -8.38
N PHE A 300 5.04 4.38 -7.76
CA PHE A 300 6.43 4.30 -7.36
C PHE A 300 7.37 4.42 -8.57
N ALA A 301 7.06 3.74 -9.67
CA ALA A 301 7.87 3.79 -10.87
C ALA A 301 7.76 5.14 -11.61
N LEU A 302 6.59 5.78 -11.63
CA LEU A 302 6.41 7.14 -12.15
C LEU A 302 7.22 8.17 -11.35
N TRP A 303 7.26 8.04 -10.02
CA TRP A 303 8.07 8.92 -9.17
C TRP A 303 9.56 8.85 -9.51
N LEU A 304 10.07 7.66 -9.90
CA LEU A 304 11.46 7.45 -10.28
C LEU A 304 11.72 7.60 -11.79
N TYR A 305 10.69 7.86 -12.59
CA TYR A 305 10.77 7.81 -14.06
C TYR A 305 11.83 8.74 -14.67
N LYS A 306 12.01 9.95 -14.13
CA LYS A 306 12.94 10.93 -14.66
C LYS A 306 14.40 10.69 -14.29
N LEU A 307 14.65 9.86 -13.27
CA LEU A 307 15.99 9.58 -12.77
C LEU A 307 16.82 8.77 -13.76
N SER A 308 18.13 8.88 -13.62
CA SER A 308 19.12 8.04 -14.29
C SER A 308 19.10 6.61 -13.73
N SER A 309 19.65 5.67 -14.50
CA SER A 309 19.71 4.26 -14.07
C SER A 309 20.51 4.07 -12.78
N ASP A 310 21.57 4.85 -12.57
CA ASP A 310 22.42 4.76 -11.37
C ASP A 310 21.68 5.27 -10.13
N GLU A 311 20.94 6.37 -10.25
CA GLU A 311 20.08 6.90 -9.17
C GLU A 311 18.97 5.92 -8.82
N VAL A 312 18.29 5.37 -9.82
CA VAL A 312 17.26 4.33 -9.62
C VAL A 312 17.84 3.13 -8.88
N ALA A 313 19.02 2.63 -9.31
CA ALA A 313 19.68 1.50 -8.65
C ALA A 313 20.03 1.82 -7.18
N SER A 314 20.53 3.03 -6.91
CA SER A 314 20.86 3.49 -5.56
C SER A 314 19.62 3.56 -4.67
N ILE A 315 18.52 4.12 -5.17
CA ILE A 315 17.24 4.18 -4.44
C ILE A 315 16.68 2.77 -4.19
N CYS A 316 16.71 1.89 -5.19
CA CYS A 316 16.27 0.50 -5.04
C CYS A 316 17.05 -0.23 -3.94
N ALA A 317 18.35 -0.05 -3.89
CA ALA A 317 19.22 -0.61 -2.85
C ALA A 317 18.88 -0.01 -1.47
N ARG A 318 18.76 1.33 -1.37
CA ARG A 318 18.42 2.04 -0.13
C ARG A 318 17.09 1.60 0.44
N LEU A 319 16.06 1.45 -0.39
CA LEU A 319 14.71 1.07 0.01
C LEU A 319 14.46 -0.43 0.06
N GLN A 320 15.44 -1.25 -0.33
CA GLN A 320 15.30 -2.71 -0.43
C GLN A 320 14.09 -3.09 -1.28
N VAL A 321 13.99 -2.50 -2.47
CA VAL A 321 12.87 -2.70 -3.40
C VAL A 321 12.85 -4.16 -3.89
N SER A 322 11.66 -4.69 -4.15
CA SER A 322 11.53 -6.07 -4.64
C SER A 322 12.13 -6.22 -6.03
N ALA A 323 12.73 -7.37 -6.32
CA ALA A 323 13.33 -7.67 -7.63
C ALA A 323 12.35 -7.52 -8.82
N LYS A 324 11.04 -7.68 -8.58
CA LYS A 324 10.00 -7.46 -9.59
C LYS A 324 9.94 -5.99 -10.00
N ILE A 325 9.85 -5.08 -9.04
CA ILE A 325 9.76 -3.64 -9.31
C ILE A 325 11.09 -3.12 -9.87
N GLU A 326 12.22 -3.52 -9.29
CA GLU A 326 13.55 -3.14 -9.76
C GLU A 326 13.77 -3.54 -11.25
N ARG A 327 13.38 -4.75 -11.62
CA ARG A 327 13.42 -5.21 -13.02
C ARG A 327 12.58 -4.31 -13.93
N SER A 328 11.39 -3.95 -13.52
CA SER A 328 10.49 -3.06 -14.28
C SER A 328 11.11 -1.68 -14.48
N LEU A 329 11.74 -1.11 -13.44
CA LEU A 329 12.44 0.17 -13.53
C LEU A 329 13.63 0.12 -14.52
N ILE A 330 14.41 -0.97 -14.52
CA ILE A 330 15.50 -1.20 -15.49
C ILE A 330 14.94 -1.27 -16.91
N GLN A 331 13.84 -1.98 -17.12
CA GLN A 331 13.17 -2.09 -18.41
C GLN A 331 12.70 -0.71 -18.91
N ILE A 332 12.05 0.08 -18.05
CA ILE A 332 11.64 1.46 -18.36
C ILE A 332 12.85 2.29 -18.79
N GLY A 333 13.95 2.26 -18.04
CA GLY A 333 15.18 2.99 -18.36
C GLY A 333 15.73 2.64 -19.76
N ARG A 334 15.69 1.36 -20.15
CA ARG A 334 16.13 0.91 -21.49
C ARG A 334 15.21 1.41 -22.60
N VAL A 335 13.90 1.31 -22.42
CA VAL A 335 12.92 1.72 -23.44
C VAL A 335 12.92 3.23 -23.63
N LYS A 336 13.15 4.01 -22.57
CA LYS A 336 13.29 5.48 -22.69
C LYS A 336 14.33 5.89 -23.74
N LEU A 337 15.39 5.12 -23.94
CA LEU A 337 16.45 5.40 -24.92
C LEU A 337 16.01 5.19 -26.37
N ILE A 338 14.97 4.40 -26.60
CA ILE A 338 14.48 4.01 -27.93
C ILE A 338 13.04 4.46 -28.19
N LEU A 339 12.46 5.30 -27.33
CA LEU A 339 11.06 5.74 -27.49
C LEU A 339 10.77 6.37 -28.85
N SER A 340 11.72 7.14 -29.41
CA SER A 340 11.58 7.77 -30.72
C SER A 340 11.44 6.76 -31.87
N GLU A 341 11.83 5.51 -31.68
CA GLU A 341 11.70 4.44 -32.65
C GLU A 341 10.31 3.77 -32.64
N LEU A 342 9.45 4.19 -31.72
CA LEU A 342 8.06 3.73 -31.56
C LEU A 342 7.05 4.77 -32.10
N ASP A 343 7.47 5.60 -33.04
CA ASP A 343 6.64 6.64 -33.64
C ASP A 343 5.58 6.07 -34.62
N VAL A 344 4.88 6.95 -35.32
CA VAL A 344 3.81 6.60 -36.25
C VAL A 344 4.30 5.72 -37.41
N SER A 345 5.61 5.75 -37.74
CA SER A 345 6.21 4.96 -38.83
C SER A 345 6.60 3.53 -38.44
N ALA A 346 6.56 3.22 -37.13
CA ALA A 346 6.96 1.90 -36.63
C ALA A 346 5.95 0.82 -37.05
N ARG A 347 6.47 -0.27 -37.61
CA ARG A 347 5.62 -1.43 -37.96
C ARG A 347 5.25 -2.22 -36.69
N PRO A 348 4.12 -2.93 -36.71
CA PRO A 348 3.69 -3.75 -35.57
C PRO A 348 4.74 -4.77 -35.10
N SER A 349 5.48 -5.39 -36.04
CA SER A 349 6.58 -6.30 -35.72
C SER A 349 7.75 -5.59 -35.01
N ASP A 350 8.12 -4.38 -35.44
CA ASP A 350 9.16 -3.57 -34.80
C ASP A 350 8.77 -3.15 -33.39
N ILE A 351 7.51 -2.71 -33.20
CA ILE A 351 6.95 -2.38 -31.90
C ILE A 351 7.02 -3.60 -30.98
N THR A 352 6.55 -4.76 -31.47
CA THR A 352 6.54 -6.00 -30.69
C THR A 352 7.95 -6.41 -30.27
N SER A 353 8.91 -6.41 -31.18
CA SER A 353 10.30 -6.81 -30.88
C SER A 353 10.96 -5.97 -29.78
N LYS A 354 10.57 -4.69 -29.66
CA LYS A 354 11.09 -3.75 -28.66
C LYS A 354 10.41 -3.86 -27.30
N LEU A 355 9.13 -4.26 -27.30
CA LEU A 355 8.30 -4.23 -26.09
C LEU A 355 7.96 -5.61 -25.50
N GLU A 356 8.16 -6.73 -26.24
CA GLU A 356 7.72 -8.08 -25.85
C GLU A 356 8.30 -8.59 -24.51
N ASN A 357 9.46 -8.09 -24.12
CA ASN A 357 10.13 -8.50 -22.89
C ASN A 357 9.79 -7.58 -21.68
N LEU A 358 8.87 -6.63 -21.86
CA LEU A 358 8.50 -5.72 -20.79
C LEU A 358 7.47 -6.36 -19.82
N SER A 359 7.62 -6.03 -18.55
CA SER A 359 6.62 -6.35 -17.54
C SER A 359 5.39 -5.46 -17.69
N ASP A 360 4.23 -5.91 -17.17
CA ASP A 360 3.01 -5.11 -17.17
C ASP A 360 3.22 -3.76 -16.47
N ILE A 361 3.97 -3.73 -15.35
CA ILE A 361 4.33 -2.47 -14.67
C ILE A 361 5.08 -1.52 -15.61
N ALA A 362 6.05 -2.03 -16.38
CA ALA A 362 6.80 -1.18 -17.31
C ALA A 362 5.92 -0.63 -18.43
N LEU A 363 5.02 -1.46 -18.97
CA LEU A 363 4.06 -1.04 -20.00
C LEU A 363 3.10 0.02 -19.49
N ASP A 364 2.47 -0.21 -18.31
CA ASP A 364 1.55 0.74 -17.71
C ASP A 364 2.22 2.10 -17.42
N VAL A 365 3.46 2.06 -16.88
CA VAL A 365 4.23 3.30 -16.62
C VAL A 365 4.55 4.04 -17.92
N LEU A 366 4.96 3.35 -18.97
CA LEU A 366 5.27 3.98 -20.25
C LEU A 366 4.04 4.61 -20.92
N VAL A 367 2.88 3.95 -20.85
CA VAL A 367 1.60 4.49 -21.35
C VAL A 367 1.26 5.80 -20.63
N VAL A 368 1.43 5.85 -19.32
CA VAL A 368 1.13 7.06 -18.52
C VAL A 368 2.19 8.15 -18.69
N ALA A 369 3.48 7.77 -18.69
CA ALA A 369 4.59 8.72 -18.65
C ALA A 369 4.86 9.42 -19.99
N VAL A 370 4.62 8.73 -21.12
CA VAL A 370 4.98 9.23 -22.45
C VAL A 370 3.99 10.32 -22.90
N ASP A 371 4.52 11.50 -23.26
CA ASP A 371 3.71 12.64 -23.68
C ASP A 371 3.34 12.58 -25.17
N ASN A 372 4.21 11.96 -26.02
CA ASN A 372 3.93 11.80 -27.45
C ASN A 372 2.78 10.81 -27.66
N ASN A 373 1.69 11.30 -28.24
CA ASN A 373 0.45 10.54 -28.41
C ASN A 373 0.59 9.34 -29.37
N ASP A 374 1.42 9.44 -30.39
CA ASP A 374 1.59 8.36 -31.36
C ASP A 374 2.42 7.21 -30.74
N ILE A 375 3.48 7.55 -30.02
CA ILE A 375 4.27 6.57 -29.26
C ILE A 375 3.39 5.88 -28.21
N ARG A 376 2.58 6.67 -27.47
CA ARG A 376 1.67 6.12 -26.46
C ARG A 376 0.70 5.12 -27.08
N LYS A 377 0.05 5.48 -28.20
CA LYS A 377 -0.88 4.60 -28.92
C LYS A 377 -0.22 3.29 -29.36
N ASN A 378 1.04 3.34 -29.79
CA ASN A 378 1.77 2.14 -30.18
C ASN A 378 2.09 1.25 -28.98
N ILE A 379 2.41 1.83 -27.82
CA ILE A 379 2.60 1.07 -26.57
C ILE A 379 1.27 0.45 -26.11
N GLU A 380 0.17 1.20 -26.15
CA GLU A 380 -1.18 0.70 -25.84
C GLU A 380 -1.56 -0.44 -26.80
N ARG A 381 -1.38 -0.24 -28.10
CA ARG A 381 -1.64 -1.29 -29.11
C ARG A 381 -0.84 -2.55 -28.84
N PHE A 382 0.42 -2.42 -28.47
CA PHE A 382 1.21 -3.59 -28.09
C PHE A 382 0.63 -4.25 -26.82
N ARG A 383 0.37 -3.47 -25.77
CA ARG A 383 -0.14 -3.98 -24.47
C ARG A 383 -1.45 -4.72 -24.63
N ASP A 384 -2.36 -4.17 -25.43
CA ASP A 384 -3.75 -4.62 -25.48
C ASP A 384 -3.99 -5.65 -26.62
N ASP A 385 -3.24 -5.58 -27.72
CA ASP A 385 -3.45 -6.40 -28.92
C ASP A 385 -2.22 -7.19 -29.36
N LEU A 386 -1.12 -6.51 -29.77
CA LEU A 386 -0.02 -7.14 -30.50
C LEU A 386 0.72 -8.21 -29.73
N ARG A 387 0.80 -8.07 -28.41
CA ARG A 387 1.46 -9.06 -27.52
C ARG A 387 0.81 -10.43 -27.54
N TYR A 388 -0.43 -10.54 -27.99
CA TYR A 388 -1.20 -11.78 -28.05
C TYR A 388 -1.23 -12.41 -29.44
N VAL A 389 -0.61 -11.75 -30.44
CA VAL A 389 -0.52 -12.29 -31.79
C VAL A 389 0.47 -13.44 -31.82
N GLU A 390 -0.01 -14.63 -32.16
CA GLU A 390 0.79 -15.82 -32.30
C GLU A 390 0.43 -16.55 -33.62
N PRO A 391 1.40 -17.17 -34.31
CA PRO A 391 1.09 -18.02 -35.46
C PRO A 391 0.15 -19.17 -35.11
N ILE A 392 -0.63 -19.61 -36.05
CA ILE A 392 -1.47 -20.82 -35.92
C ILE A 392 -0.60 -22.06 -35.93
N THR A 393 0.40 -22.08 -36.82
CA THR A 393 1.40 -23.14 -36.89
C THR A 393 2.32 -23.12 -35.67
N ASN A 394 2.50 -24.26 -35.05
CA ASN A 394 3.37 -24.43 -33.90
C ASN A 394 4.59 -25.34 -34.22
N GLY A 395 5.50 -25.50 -33.26
CA GLY A 395 6.71 -26.29 -33.46
C GLY A 395 6.47 -27.77 -33.80
N LYS A 396 5.36 -28.38 -33.38
CA LYS A 396 5.02 -29.78 -33.72
C LYS A 396 4.61 -29.90 -35.18
N ASP A 397 3.81 -28.96 -35.66
CA ASP A 397 3.36 -28.93 -37.04
C ASP A 397 4.59 -28.86 -37.98
N LEU A 398 5.59 -28.04 -37.64
CA LEU A 398 6.84 -27.93 -38.40
C LEU A 398 7.67 -29.21 -38.36
N LEU A 399 7.69 -29.95 -37.27
CA LEU A 399 8.35 -31.27 -37.19
C LEU A 399 7.66 -32.30 -38.09
N GLU A 400 6.30 -32.30 -38.14
CA GLU A 400 5.51 -33.17 -39.02
C GLU A 400 5.79 -32.89 -40.51
N LEU A 401 6.11 -31.62 -40.83
CA LEU A 401 6.56 -31.23 -42.18
C LEU A 401 8.01 -31.63 -42.49
N GLY A 402 8.65 -32.36 -41.58
CA GLY A 402 9.96 -32.97 -41.81
C GLY A 402 11.16 -32.06 -41.50
N LEU A 403 10.97 -31.05 -40.66
CA LEU A 403 12.08 -30.28 -40.08
C LEU A 403 12.65 -31.01 -38.85
N PHE A 404 13.90 -30.73 -38.52
CA PHE A 404 14.53 -31.26 -37.31
C PHE A 404 14.47 -30.27 -36.14
N PRO A 405 14.44 -30.75 -34.88
CA PRO A 405 14.57 -29.88 -33.73
C PRO A 405 15.83 -29.03 -33.80
N GLY A 406 15.67 -27.70 -33.66
CA GLY A 406 16.80 -26.79 -33.75
C GLY A 406 16.40 -25.32 -33.96
N PRO A 407 17.37 -24.41 -34.10
CA PRO A 407 17.13 -22.98 -34.28
C PRO A 407 16.26 -22.64 -35.50
N GLY A 408 16.22 -23.52 -36.54
CA GLY A 408 15.40 -23.34 -37.74
C GLY A 408 13.92 -23.21 -37.44
N LEU A 409 13.38 -24.01 -36.48
CA LEU A 409 12.00 -23.92 -36.09
C LEU A 409 11.67 -22.54 -35.51
N GLY A 410 12.54 -22.01 -34.65
CA GLY A 410 12.36 -20.68 -34.06
C GLY A 410 12.40 -19.56 -35.12
N ARG A 411 13.28 -19.66 -36.12
CA ARG A 411 13.33 -18.70 -37.26
C ARG A 411 12.02 -18.69 -38.05
N ILE A 412 11.49 -19.84 -38.38
CA ILE A 412 10.23 -19.95 -39.12
C ILE A 412 9.06 -19.37 -38.29
N LEU A 413 8.92 -19.76 -37.02
CA LEU A 413 7.85 -19.25 -36.15
C LEU A 413 7.95 -17.75 -35.99
N LEU A 414 9.15 -17.19 -35.85
CA LEU A 414 9.34 -15.74 -35.79
C LEU A 414 8.92 -15.04 -37.09
N ARG A 415 9.27 -15.58 -38.27
CA ARG A 415 8.85 -15.02 -39.56
C ARG A 415 7.35 -15.07 -39.76
N LEU A 416 6.69 -16.14 -39.35
CA LEU A 416 5.22 -16.23 -39.33
C LEU A 416 4.59 -15.18 -38.42
N LYS A 417 5.13 -15.04 -37.19
CA LYS A 417 4.68 -14.02 -36.25
C LYS A 417 4.82 -12.61 -36.83
N VAL A 418 5.94 -12.30 -37.43
CA VAL A 418 6.17 -11.00 -38.13
C VAL A 418 5.15 -10.78 -39.23
N ALA A 419 4.88 -11.78 -40.06
CA ALA A 419 3.91 -11.68 -41.16
C ALA A 419 2.48 -11.42 -40.65
N TRP A 420 2.05 -12.08 -39.53
CA TRP A 420 0.79 -11.79 -38.89
C TRP A 420 0.72 -10.38 -38.30
N LEU A 421 1.78 -9.97 -37.61
CA LEU A 421 1.85 -8.65 -36.99
C LEU A 421 1.75 -7.52 -38.03
N ASP A 422 2.48 -7.64 -39.13
CA ASP A 422 2.55 -6.60 -40.18
C ASP A 422 1.37 -6.68 -41.17
N GLY A 423 0.54 -7.74 -41.07
CA GLY A 423 -0.63 -7.93 -41.92
C GLY A 423 -0.28 -8.46 -43.31
N ASP A 424 0.94 -9.04 -43.50
CA ASP A 424 1.33 -9.69 -44.72
C ASP A 424 0.53 -10.98 -44.97
N ILE A 425 0.01 -11.59 -43.91
CA ILE A 425 -0.94 -12.71 -43.88
C ILE A 425 -2.08 -12.40 -42.93
N SER A 426 -3.30 -12.89 -43.27
CA SER A 426 -4.55 -12.61 -42.53
C SER A 426 -5.42 -13.86 -42.37
N SER A 427 -5.05 -14.98 -42.94
CA SER A 427 -5.80 -16.22 -42.86
C SER A 427 -4.89 -17.44 -42.67
N LYS A 428 -5.51 -18.57 -42.26
CA LYS A 428 -4.81 -19.84 -42.10
C LYS A 428 -4.26 -20.36 -43.43
N GLU A 429 -4.97 -20.10 -44.50
CA GLU A 429 -4.60 -20.48 -45.87
C GLU A 429 -3.32 -19.75 -46.27
N GLU A 430 -3.26 -18.43 -46.08
CA GLU A 430 -2.06 -17.62 -46.37
C GLU A 430 -0.89 -18.01 -45.47
N GLU A 431 -1.12 -18.35 -44.21
CA GLU A 431 -0.09 -18.87 -43.32
C GLU A 431 0.47 -20.19 -43.84
N ASN A 432 -0.38 -21.14 -44.27
CA ASN A 432 0.07 -22.44 -44.81
C ASN A 432 0.94 -22.26 -46.05
N GLU A 433 0.57 -21.37 -46.96
CA GLU A 433 1.36 -21.06 -48.14
C GLU A 433 2.75 -20.52 -47.75
N LEU A 434 2.81 -19.61 -46.79
CA LEU A 434 4.06 -19.08 -46.25
C LEU A 434 4.90 -20.14 -45.58
N VAL A 435 4.27 -21.05 -44.79
CA VAL A 435 4.95 -22.18 -44.13
C VAL A 435 5.64 -23.07 -45.17
N GLU A 436 4.96 -23.43 -46.26
CA GLU A 436 5.57 -24.24 -47.33
C GLU A 436 6.84 -23.62 -47.92
N VAL A 437 6.81 -22.31 -48.17
CA VAL A 437 7.95 -21.53 -48.64
C VAL A 437 9.11 -21.57 -47.62
N LEU A 438 8.83 -21.24 -46.36
CA LEU A 438 9.81 -21.16 -45.29
C LEU A 438 10.46 -22.52 -45.00
N VAL A 439 9.66 -23.59 -44.99
CA VAL A 439 10.16 -24.98 -44.82
C VAL A 439 11.07 -25.38 -45.98
N ALA A 440 10.72 -25.02 -47.23
CA ALA A 440 11.54 -25.30 -48.39
C ALA A 440 12.89 -24.54 -48.36
N GLU A 441 12.89 -23.28 -47.90
CA GLU A 441 14.09 -22.46 -47.71
C GLU A 441 15.01 -23.09 -46.64
N GLU A 442 14.48 -23.43 -45.48
CA GLU A 442 15.23 -23.99 -44.36
C GLU A 442 15.85 -25.36 -44.70
N LYS A 443 15.13 -26.21 -45.48
CA LYS A 443 15.66 -27.50 -45.96
C LYS A 443 16.77 -27.37 -46.97
N LYS A 444 16.86 -26.26 -47.69
CA LYS A 444 17.94 -25.96 -48.63
C LYS A 444 19.16 -25.36 -47.97
N GLY A 445 19.10 -25.06 -46.69
CA GLY A 445 20.17 -24.42 -45.92
C GLY A 445 20.38 -22.94 -46.23
N ILE A 446 19.35 -22.26 -46.74
CA ILE A 446 19.36 -20.84 -47.08
C ILE A 446 18.83 -19.99 -45.91
#